data_5876649f52d827d540400b24d9a5c068
#
_entry.id   5876649f52d827d540400b24d9a5c068
#
_cell.length_a   1.000
_cell.length_b   1.000
_cell.length_c   1.000
_cell.angle_alpha   90.00
_cell.angle_beta   90.00
_cell.angle_gamma   90.00
#
_symmetry.space_group_name_H-M   'P 1'
#
loop_
_entity.id
_entity.type
_entity.pdbx_description
1 polymer ?
#
loop_
_entity_poly.entity_id
_entity_poly.type
_entity_poly.pdbx_seq_one_letter_code
_entity_poly.pdbx_strand_id
1 'polypeptide(L)'
;MYPELYQKWFQLNLNPTELILIEILMKVLGILSKATLGHIANNLPLPILGDSRIKTMQRFLDNQNFCKEKIWWGIWMELMTGYWLVKEPIVLAIDRTSWRKYNLLVVSWIIYGRAIPINWQLLDKIGSSNLDEQQSVIHPITKLLPAHSFILLGDREFCSKDLATWLLETGWGYCLRIKKSTYVHLSKEESVTLNQLASHPGISIFLQGVNITKTAHKFPFNVAAHYPQEHHGLPITEGWFLLTTLPDINSAVQAYATRFQIEEMFRDYKSYGFNLELTQLTGSRFNAWFLLLTLVYSSVVLNSVCLPNSHHKYLARIPESQRQYSRVSMSTLGKLALLSHFDWHFVPSLISRYIRINRHKIDFYTHNLNAYNPYFVRV
;
A
#
# COMPACT_ATOMS: atom_id res chain seq x y z
N MET A 1 -6.03 1.23 19.05
CA MET A 1 -5.63 2.63 19.33
C MET A 1 -4.78 3.08 18.15
N TYR A 2 -5.11 4.21 17.52
CA TYR A 2 -4.23 4.74 16.46
C TYR A 2 -2.94 5.18 17.14
N PRO A 3 -1.77 4.92 16.55
CA PRO A 3 -0.53 5.42 17.08
C PRO A 3 -0.65 6.93 17.34
N GLU A 4 -0.08 7.42 18.42
CA GLU A 4 -0.03 8.87 18.77
C GLU A 4 0.49 9.72 17.61
N LEU A 5 1.35 9.10 16.79
CA LEU A 5 1.88 9.63 15.56
C LEU A 5 0.79 10.10 14.57
N TYR A 6 -0.26 9.29 14.36
CA TYR A 6 -1.37 9.65 13.46
C TYR A 6 -2.15 10.85 14.02
N GLN A 7 -2.41 10.84 15.32
CA GLN A 7 -3.12 11.93 16.00
C GLN A 7 -2.38 13.27 15.86
N LYS A 8 -1.04 13.25 16.02
CA LYS A 8 -0.20 14.43 15.82
C LYS A 8 -0.42 15.08 14.45
N TRP A 9 -0.32 14.28 13.38
CA TRP A 9 -0.47 14.79 12.01
C TRP A 9 -1.90 15.19 11.66
N PHE A 10 -2.90 14.54 12.25
CA PHE A 10 -4.29 14.98 12.14
C PHE A 10 -4.50 16.32 12.83
N GLN A 11 -4.01 16.52 14.06
CA GLN A 11 -4.13 17.77 14.81
C GLN A 11 -3.47 18.96 14.13
N LEU A 12 -2.35 18.73 13.42
CA LEU A 12 -1.65 19.78 12.68
C LEU A 12 -2.42 20.27 11.43
N ASN A 13 -3.28 19.44 10.85
CA ASN A 13 -3.86 19.70 9.53
C ASN A 13 -5.38 19.80 9.50
N LEU A 14 -6.08 19.28 10.52
CA LEU A 14 -7.53 19.16 10.52
C LEU A 14 -8.14 20.00 11.66
N ASN A 15 -9.32 20.57 11.41
CA ASN A 15 -10.07 21.27 12.43
C ASN A 15 -10.75 20.29 13.43
N PRO A 16 -11.26 20.75 14.59
CA PRO A 16 -11.83 19.88 15.62
C PRO A 16 -12.98 18.98 15.14
N THR A 17 -13.81 19.44 14.21
CA THR A 17 -14.90 18.63 13.66
C THR A 17 -14.36 17.52 12.75
N GLU A 18 -13.38 17.84 11.93
CA GLU A 18 -12.68 16.89 11.03
C GLU A 18 -11.88 15.85 11.80
N LEU A 19 -11.27 16.25 12.95
CA LEU A 19 -10.58 15.32 13.84
C LEU A 19 -11.52 14.24 14.38
N ILE A 20 -12.72 14.63 14.83
CA ILE A 20 -13.70 13.67 15.30
C ILE A 20 -14.16 12.77 14.14
N LEU A 21 -14.38 13.36 12.98
CA LEU A 21 -14.86 12.62 11.82
C LEU A 21 -13.83 11.59 11.34
N ILE A 22 -12.54 11.96 11.23
CA ILE A 22 -11.50 11.02 10.83
C ILE A 22 -11.35 9.88 11.84
N GLU A 23 -11.43 10.15 13.15
CA GLU A 23 -11.38 9.13 14.18
C GLU A 23 -12.53 8.11 14.05
N ILE A 24 -13.75 8.59 13.78
CA ILE A 24 -14.92 7.73 13.54
C ILE A 24 -14.74 6.94 12.23
N LEU A 25 -14.36 7.60 11.14
CA LEU A 25 -14.18 6.97 9.83
C LEU A 25 -13.15 5.85 9.86
N MET A 26 -12.01 6.08 10.51
CA MET A 26 -10.97 5.07 10.61
C MET A 26 -11.44 3.84 11.40
N LYS A 27 -12.19 4.03 12.49
CA LYS A 27 -12.75 2.92 13.27
C LYS A 27 -13.80 2.15 12.49
N VAL A 28 -14.75 2.85 11.87
CA VAL A 28 -15.81 2.23 11.06
C VAL A 28 -15.20 1.43 9.89
N LEU A 29 -14.23 2.00 9.17
CA LEU A 29 -13.53 1.32 8.07
C LEU A 29 -12.66 0.16 8.53
N GLY A 30 -12.07 0.24 9.71
CA GLY A 30 -11.29 -0.87 10.29
C GLY A 30 -12.15 -2.10 10.54
N ILE A 31 -13.45 -1.93 10.75
CA ILE A 31 -14.41 -3.00 11.02
C ILE A 31 -15.13 -3.45 9.75
N LEU A 32 -15.58 -2.51 8.92
CA LEU A 32 -16.38 -2.81 7.74
C LEU A 32 -15.54 -3.40 6.61
N SER A 33 -16.13 -4.37 5.91
CA SER A 33 -15.53 -5.01 4.74
C SER A 33 -15.90 -4.33 3.41
N LYS A 34 -16.72 -3.27 3.43
CA LYS A 34 -17.16 -2.55 2.22
C LYS A 34 -16.96 -1.06 2.37
N ALA A 35 -15.97 -0.53 1.64
CA ALA A 35 -15.65 0.89 1.64
C ALA A 35 -16.37 1.65 0.51
N THR A 36 -17.69 1.61 0.46
CA THR A 36 -18.47 2.52 -0.38
C THR A 36 -19.00 3.67 0.44
N LEU A 37 -19.09 4.87 -0.16
CA LEU A 37 -19.52 6.08 0.54
C LEU A 37 -20.89 5.89 1.22
N GLY A 38 -21.86 5.30 0.51
CA GLY A 38 -23.20 5.04 1.05
C GLY A 38 -23.17 4.02 2.19
N HIS A 39 -22.38 2.93 2.05
CA HIS A 39 -22.31 1.91 3.10
C HIS A 39 -21.66 2.46 4.37
N ILE A 40 -20.59 3.25 4.24
CA ILE A 40 -19.95 3.90 5.39
C ILE A 40 -20.90 4.91 6.03
N ALA A 41 -21.56 5.78 5.23
CA ALA A 41 -22.49 6.77 5.74
C ALA A 41 -23.64 6.14 6.56
N ASN A 42 -24.17 4.99 6.12
CA ASN A 42 -25.19 4.25 6.84
C ASN A 42 -24.71 3.72 8.21
N ASN A 43 -23.41 3.44 8.32
CA ASN A 43 -22.79 2.93 9.55
C ASN A 43 -22.11 4.01 10.40
N LEU A 44 -22.15 5.28 9.96
CA LEU A 44 -21.62 6.37 10.78
C LEU A 44 -22.55 6.66 11.97
N PRO A 45 -22.05 6.60 13.22
CA PRO A 45 -22.84 6.89 14.41
C PRO A 45 -23.03 8.39 14.64
N LEU A 46 -23.37 9.14 13.58
CA LEU A 46 -23.63 10.57 13.68
C LEU A 46 -25.14 10.81 13.81
N PRO A 47 -25.57 11.68 14.73
CA PRO A 47 -26.98 11.97 14.98
C PRO A 47 -27.60 12.91 13.92
N ILE A 48 -27.41 12.57 12.64
CA ILE A 48 -27.88 13.30 11.48
C ILE A 48 -28.51 12.35 10.46
N LEU A 49 -29.34 12.87 9.57
CA LEU A 49 -30.00 12.10 8.51
C LEU A 49 -28.98 11.41 7.58
N GLY A 50 -29.34 10.27 7.00
CA GLY A 50 -28.48 9.49 6.12
C GLY A 50 -27.86 10.30 4.97
N ASP A 51 -28.67 11.09 4.26
CA ASP A 51 -28.20 11.98 3.19
C ASP A 51 -27.23 13.06 3.71
N SER A 52 -27.48 13.54 4.92
CA SER A 52 -26.55 14.49 5.58
C SER A 52 -25.22 13.85 5.94
N ARG A 53 -25.20 12.56 6.30
CA ARG A 53 -23.95 11.81 6.54
C ARG A 53 -23.14 11.69 5.26
N ILE A 54 -23.78 11.34 4.13
CA ILE A 54 -23.11 11.29 2.82
C ILE A 54 -22.50 12.66 2.46
N LYS A 55 -23.27 13.74 2.61
CA LYS A 55 -22.79 15.11 2.35
C LYS A 55 -21.63 15.50 3.29
N THR A 56 -21.68 15.09 4.54
CA THR A 56 -20.59 15.33 5.51
C THR A 56 -19.31 14.62 5.07
N MET A 57 -19.40 13.37 4.66
CA MET A 57 -18.24 12.63 4.12
C MET A 57 -17.72 13.28 2.84
N GLN A 58 -18.58 13.67 1.91
CA GLN A 58 -18.15 14.32 0.67
C GLN A 58 -17.38 15.62 0.95
N ARG A 59 -17.88 16.49 1.86
CA ARG A 59 -17.19 17.71 2.27
C ARG A 59 -15.84 17.42 2.93
N PHE A 60 -15.76 16.37 3.73
CA PHE A 60 -14.49 15.93 4.32
C PHE A 60 -13.49 15.50 3.24
N LEU A 61 -13.93 14.76 2.23
CA LEU A 61 -13.07 14.32 1.12
C LEU A 61 -12.68 15.48 0.18
N ASP A 62 -13.39 16.59 0.20
CA ASP A 62 -13.05 17.82 -0.54
C ASP A 62 -12.07 18.73 0.22
N ASN A 63 -11.72 18.38 1.47
CA ASN A 63 -10.79 19.16 2.27
C ASN A 63 -9.38 19.14 1.70
N GLN A 64 -8.86 20.29 1.29
CA GLN A 64 -7.52 20.47 0.73
C GLN A 64 -6.38 20.14 1.73
N ASN A 65 -6.68 20.12 3.02
CA ASN A 65 -5.70 19.72 4.04
C ASN A 65 -5.68 18.20 4.26
N PHE A 66 -6.71 17.47 3.83
CA PHE A 66 -6.75 16.02 3.88
C PHE A 66 -6.14 15.42 2.62
N CYS A 67 -4.84 15.56 2.47
CA CYS A 67 -4.07 15.04 1.35
C CYS A 67 -2.82 14.28 1.84
N LYS A 68 -2.26 13.43 0.96
CA LYS A 68 -1.10 12.59 1.30
C LYS A 68 0.13 13.41 1.66
N GLU A 69 0.32 14.55 1.02
CA GLU A 69 1.46 15.44 1.20
C GLU A 69 1.49 16.04 2.61
N LYS A 70 0.34 16.42 3.14
CA LYS A 70 0.24 17.08 4.46
C LYS A 70 0.13 16.08 5.62
N ILE A 71 -0.47 14.92 5.38
CA ILE A 71 -0.76 13.95 6.45
C ILE A 71 0.11 12.71 6.33
N TRP A 72 -0.01 11.98 5.20
CA TRP A 72 0.58 10.65 5.10
C TRP A 72 2.10 10.65 4.99
N TRP A 73 2.67 11.56 4.20
CA TRP A 73 4.11 11.63 4.06
C TRP A 73 4.80 11.99 5.38
N GLY A 74 4.20 12.87 6.19
CA GLY A 74 4.72 13.17 7.51
C GLY A 74 4.68 11.97 8.46
N ILE A 75 3.57 11.24 8.48
CA ILE A 75 3.45 9.99 9.23
C ILE A 75 4.51 8.98 8.79
N TRP A 76 4.66 8.79 7.48
CA TRP A 76 5.62 7.83 6.93
C TRP A 76 7.06 8.20 7.23
N MET A 77 7.43 9.48 7.10
CA MET A 77 8.77 9.96 7.46
C MET A 77 9.09 9.69 8.95
N GLU A 78 8.17 9.98 9.85
CA GLU A 78 8.39 9.73 11.28
C GLU A 78 8.46 8.22 11.59
N LEU A 79 7.69 7.38 10.88
CA LEU A 79 7.84 5.93 10.98
C LEU A 79 9.24 5.47 10.58
N MET A 80 9.79 6.02 9.49
CA MET A 80 11.13 5.65 9.01
C MET A 80 12.24 6.14 9.93
N THR A 81 12.11 7.32 10.50
CA THR A 81 13.19 7.97 11.26
C THR A 81 13.15 7.70 12.78
N GLY A 82 11.99 7.43 13.33
CA GLY A 82 11.81 7.41 14.78
C GLY A 82 11.29 6.11 15.40
N TYR A 83 10.37 5.44 14.75
CA TYR A 83 9.67 4.30 15.36
C TYR A 83 10.18 2.93 14.91
N TRP A 84 10.79 2.86 13.75
CA TRP A 84 11.24 1.61 13.17
C TRP A 84 12.72 1.71 12.87
N LEU A 85 13.51 0.81 13.44
CA LEU A 85 14.88 0.54 13.00
C LEU A 85 14.79 -0.10 11.60
N VAL A 86 14.54 0.74 10.62
CA VAL A 86 14.46 0.30 9.22
C VAL A 86 15.83 -0.13 8.78
N LYS A 87 15.95 -1.40 8.39
CA LYS A 87 17.18 -1.89 7.76
C LYS A 87 17.35 -1.17 6.43
N GLU A 88 18.46 -0.55 6.22
CA GLU A 88 18.89 -0.02 4.94
C GLU A 88 19.34 -1.17 4.01
N PRO A 89 19.03 -1.12 2.74
CA PRO A 89 18.18 -0.13 2.06
C PRO A 89 16.68 -0.35 2.27
N ILE A 90 15.89 0.73 2.14
CA ILE A 90 14.42 0.66 2.19
C ILE A 90 13.91 0.06 0.89
N VAL A 91 13.17 -1.04 0.98
CA VAL A 91 12.63 -1.73 -0.19
C VAL A 91 11.26 -1.17 -0.54
N LEU A 92 11.13 -0.72 -1.78
CA LEU A 92 9.88 -0.22 -2.35
C LEU A 92 9.44 -1.09 -3.52
N ALA A 93 8.15 -1.21 -3.75
CA ALA A 93 7.60 -1.82 -4.97
C ALA A 93 6.75 -0.81 -5.73
N ILE A 94 6.90 -0.79 -7.05
CA ILE A 94 6.02 -0.06 -7.94
C ILE A 94 5.16 -1.06 -8.72
N ASP A 95 3.86 -0.80 -8.76
CA ASP A 95 2.94 -1.60 -9.55
C ASP A 95 1.67 -0.79 -9.88
N ARG A 96 0.89 -1.29 -10.83
CA ARG A 96 -0.31 -0.64 -11.32
C ARG A 96 -1.49 -1.57 -11.21
N THR A 97 -2.62 -1.04 -10.79
CA THR A 97 -3.87 -1.78 -10.76
C THR A 97 -4.97 -1.02 -11.49
N SER A 98 -5.80 -1.75 -12.22
CA SER A 98 -6.90 -1.16 -12.98
C SER A 98 -8.22 -1.86 -12.72
N TRP A 99 -9.31 -1.11 -12.77
CA TRP A 99 -10.67 -1.62 -12.75
C TRP A 99 -11.62 -0.58 -13.36
N ARG A 100 -12.57 -1.00 -14.16
CA ARG A 100 -13.47 -0.10 -14.89
C ARG A 100 -12.69 1.02 -15.60
N LYS A 101 -12.93 2.29 -15.22
CA LYS A 101 -12.25 3.48 -15.73
C LYS A 101 -11.00 3.89 -14.94
N TYR A 102 -10.73 3.23 -13.84
CA TYR A 102 -9.60 3.60 -12.97
C TYR A 102 -8.33 2.89 -13.39
N ASN A 103 -7.24 3.62 -13.40
CA ASN A 103 -5.90 3.12 -13.67
C ASN A 103 -4.96 3.75 -12.64
N LEU A 104 -4.63 3.00 -11.59
CA LEU A 104 -3.95 3.51 -10.41
C LEU A 104 -2.51 2.97 -10.37
N LEU A 105 -1.55 3.88 -10.47
CA LEU A 105 -0.12 3.60 -10.29
C LEU A 105 0.26 3.89 -8.84
N VAL A 106 0.95 2.94 -8.19
CA VAL A 106 1.27 3.01 -6.76
C VAL A 106 2.73 2.66 -6.51
N VAL A 107 3.40 3.43 -5.64
CA VAL A 107 4.67 3.03 -5.00
C VAL A 107 4.38 2.72 -3.56
N SER A 108 4.79 1.53 -3.11
CA SER A 108 4.53 1.01 -1.77
C SER A 108 5.81 0.62 -1.05
N TRP A 109 5.84 0.82 0.25
CA TRP A 109 6.87 0.33 1.15
C TRP A 109 6.64 -1.14 1.48
N ILE A 110 7.67 -1.96 1.30
CA ILE A 110 7.63 -3.38 1.64
C ILE A 110 8.13 -3.57 3.08
N ILE A 111 7.25 -4.03 3.95
CA ILE A 111 7.54 -4.23 5.37
C ILE A 111 6.80 -5.45 5.91
N TYR A 112 7.51 -6.32 6.63
CA TYR A 112 6.95 -7.49 7.33
C TYR A 112 6.00 -8.36 6.48
N GLY A 113 6.36 -8.57 5.21
CA GLY A 113 5.54 -9.36 4.29
C GLY A 113 4.26 -8.66 3.83
N ARG A 114 4.22 -7.31 3.89
CA ARG A 114 3.14 -6.47 3.36
C ARG A 114 3.69 -5.27 2.60
N ALA A 115 2.87 -4.74 1.69
CA ALA A 115 3.13 -3.47 1.02
C ALA A 115 2.20 -2.40 1.59
N ILE A 116 2.74 -1.23 1.92
CA ILE A 116 1.96 -0.07 2.37
C ILE A 116 2.14 1.05 1.34
N PRO A 117 1.08 1.60 0.73
CA PRO A 117 1.19 2.68 -0.25
C PRO A 117 1.88 3.90 0.35
N ILE A 118 2.88 4.46 -0.34
CA ILE A 118 3.52 5.73 0.04
C ILE A 118 3.05 6.85 -0.86
N ASN A 119 3.09 6.60 -2.17
CA ASN A 119 2.66 7.54 -3.17
C ASN A 119 1.88 6.85 -4.28
N TRP A 120 0.95 7.57 -4.90
CA TRP A 120 0.10 7.06 -5.96
C TRP A 120 -0.38 8.16 -6.89
N GLN A 121 -0.75 7.74 -8.10
CA GLN A 121 -1.33 8.59 -9.11
C GLN A 121 -2.44 7.83 -9.86
N LEU A 122 -3.58 8.48 -10.03
CA LEU A 122 -4.62 8.01 -10.93
C LEU A 122 -4.26 8.48 -12.34
N LEU A 123 -4.04 7.54 -13.25
CA LEU A 123 -3.69 7.83 -14.64
C LEU A 123 -4.95 8.09 -15.46
N ASP A 124 -4.94 9.13 -16.28
CA ASP A 124 -6.07 9.52 -17.14
C ASP A 124 -6.10 8.73 -18.47
N LYS A 125 -5.57 7.52 -18.46
CA LYS A 125 -5.52 6.61 -19.62
C LYS A 125 -5.74 5.16 -19.22
N ILE A 126 -6.05 4.34 -20.19
CA ILE A 126 -6.07 2.88 -20.07
C ILE A 126 -4.70 2.33 -20.52
N GLY A 127 -4.23 1.25 -19.90
CA GLY A 127 -2.99 0.57 -20.25
C GLY A 127 -1.80 1.00 -19.40
N SER A 128 -0.60 0.63 -19.86
CA SER A 128 0.65 0.76 -19.12
C SER A 128 1.06 2.21 -18.86
N SER A 129 1.78 2.42 -17.76
CA SER A 129 2.41 3.69 -17.45
C SER A 129 3.61 3.96 -18.36
N ASN A 130 3.89 5.24 -18.63
CA ASN A 130 5.11 5.68 -19.29
C ASN A 130 6.16 6.13 -18.27
N LEU A 131 7.36 6.48 -18.75
CA LEU A 131 8.47 6.90 -17.92
C LEU A 131 8.14 8.12 -17.05
N ASP A 132 7.51 9.15 -17.64
CA ASP A 132 7.19 10.40 -16.93
C ASP A 132 6.21 10.14 -15.78
N GLU A 133 5.20 9.28 -15.99
CA GLU A 133 4.26 8.86 -14.97
C GLU A 133 4.94 8.06 -13.86
N GLN A 134 5.87 7.16 -14.20
CA GLN A 134 6.66 6.39 -13.25
C GLN A 134 7.55 7.33 -12.42
N GLN A 135 8.25 8.24 -13.05
CA GLN A 135 9.07 9.24 -12.38
C GLN A 135 8.23 10.16 -11.48
N SER A 136 7.04 10.55 -11.92
CA SER A 136 6.17 11.46 -11.15
C SER A 136 5.72 10.86 -9.81
N VAL A 137 5.56 9.54 -9.72
CA VAL A 137 5.19 8.87 -8.45
C VAL A 137 6.41 8.51 -7.60
N ILE A 138 7.60 8.36 -8.19
CA ILE A 138 8.84 8.02 -7.47
C ILE A 138 9.53 9.28 -6.95
N HIS A 139 9.65 10.32 -7.78
CA HIS A 139 10.42 11.53 -7.48
C HIS A 139 10.06 12.23 -6.16
N PRO A 140 8.78 12.37 -5.74
CA PRO A 140 8.49 12.95 -4.44
C PRO A 140 9.11 12.18 -3.27
N ILE A 141 9.23 10.85 -3.36
CA ILE A 141 9.78 10.00 -2.30
C ILE A 141 11.28 10.27 -2.10
N THR A 142 12.02 10.57 -3.17
CA THR A 142 13.46 10.90 -3.08
C THR A 142 13.72 12.12 -2.19
N LYS A 143 12.75 13.04 -2.15
CA LYS A 143 12.85 14.28 -1.37
C LYS A 143 12.45 14.12 0.09
N LEU A 144 11.64 13.11 0.40
CA LEU A 144 11.14 12.89 1.76
C LEU A 144 12.22 12.36 2.70
N LEU A 145 13.07 11.47 2.20
CA LEU A 145 14.13 10.82 2.98
C LEU A 145 15.46 10.82 2.20
N PRO A 146 16.07 11.99 1.96
CA PRO A 146 17.23 12.11 1.08
C PRO A 146 18.49 11.41 1.60
N ALA A 147 18.56 11.13 2.90
CA ALA A 147 19.70 10.43 3.53
C ALA A 147 19.58 8.90 3.50
N HIS A 148 18.47 8.35 3.00
CA HIS A 148 18.20 6.92 2.98
C HIS A 148 18.46 6.32 1.60
N SER A 149 18.93 5.09 1.59
CA SER A 149 19.06 4.29 0.37
C SER A 149 17.79 3.52 0.08
N PHE A 150 17.44 3.42 -1.20
CA PHE A 150 16.22 2.74 -1.64
C PHE A 150 16.54 1.67 -2.69
N ILE A 151 15.75 0.61 -2.71
CA ILE A 151 15.70 -0.37 -3.79
C ILE A 151 14.27 -0.41 -4.32
N LEU A 152 14.09 -0.11 -5.60
CA LEU A 152 12.80 -0.21 -6.28
C LEU A 152 12.62 -1.56 -6.94
N LEU A 153 11.55 -2.25 -6.61
CA LEU A 153 11.11 -3.48 -7.25
C LEU A 153 10.01 -3.18 -8.25
N GLY A 154 10.08 -3.74 -9.45
CA GLY A 154 9.06 -3.57 -10.48
C GLY A 154 8.90 -4.82 -11.36
N ASP A 155 7.68 -5.02 -11.89
CA ASP A 155 7.43 -6.08 -12.85
C ASP A 155 7.90 -5.67 -14.28
N ARG A 156 7.49 -6.45 -15.29
CA ARG A 156 7.87 -6.22 -16.69
C ARG A 156 7.36 -4.89 -17.28
N GLU A 157 6.31 -4.30 -16.70
CA GLU A 157 5.82 -3.00 -17.13
C GLU A 157 6.84 -1.91 -16.84
N PHE A 158 7.53 -2.01 -15.70
CA PHE A 158 8.48 -1.01 -15.19
C PHE A 158 9.91 -1.26 -15.66
N CYS A 159 10.14 -2.26 -16.48
CA CYS A 159 11.47 -2.58 -16.96
C CYS A 159 11.81 -1.79 -18.22
N SER A 160 12.33 -0.58 -18.03
CA SER A 160 13.00 0.18 -19.08
C SER A 160 14.43 0.53 -18.66
N LYS A 161 15.32 0.58 -19.67
CA LYS A 161 16.70 1.08 -19.45
C LYS A 161 16.69 2.51 -18.94
N ASP A 162 15.74 3.32 -19.40
CA ASP A 162 15.65 4.74 -19.08
C ASP A 162 15.23 4.93 -17.61
N LEU A 163 14.29 4.13 -17.11
CA LEU A 163 13.95 4.10 -15.69
C LEU A 163 15.13 3.64 -14.84
N ALA A 164 15.81 2.55 -15.25
CA ALA A 164 16.95 2.02 -14.51
C ALA A 164 18.11 3.05 -14.46
N THR A 165 18.40 3.73 -15.56
CA THR A 165 19.41 4.78 -15.62
C THR A 165 19.03 5.95 -14.71
N TRP A 166 17.79 6.42 -14.78
CA TRP A 166 17.31 7.50 -13.94
C TRP A 166 17.35 7.17 -12.45
N LEU A 167 17.02 5.93 -12.08
CA LEU A 167 17.14 5.46 -10.67
C LEU A 167 18.58 5.53 -10.18
N LEU A 168 19.56 5.10 -11.01
CA LEU A 168 20.98 5.22 -10.67
C LEU A 168 21.41 6.68 -10.50
N GLU A 169 20.98 7.57 -11.40
CA GLU A 169 21.29 9.00 -11.34
C GLU A 169 20.69 9.67 -10.09
N THR A 170 19.60 9.16 -9.57
CA THR A 170 18.96 9.61 -8.32
C THR A 170 19.48 8.89 -7.06
N GLY A 171 20.47 7.99 -7.21
CA GLY A 171 21.07 7.25 -6.10
C GLY A 171 20.24 6.06 -5.60
N TRP A 172 19.27 5.60 -6.38
CA TRP A 172 18.44 4.44 -6.02
C TRP A 172 18.96 3.15 -6.64
N GLY A 173 18.92 2.08 -5.86
CA GLY A 173 19.02 0.72 -6.38
C GLY A 173 17.69 0.26 -6.96
N TYR A 174 17.73 -0.84 -7.70
CA TYR A 174 16.54 -1.45 -8.27
C TYR A 174 16.70 -2.97 -8.47
N CYS A 175 15.54 -3.64 -8.61
CA CYS A 175 15.44 -5.00 -9.10
C CYS A 175 14.15 -5.10 -9.94
N LEU A 176 14.30 -5.02 -11.27
CA LEU A 176 13.21 -4.91 -12.24
C LEU A 176 13.15 -6.16 -13.11
N ARG A 177 11.97 -6.75 -13.28
CA ARG A 177 11.81 -7.93 -14.13
C ARG A 177 11.85 -7.55 -15.61
N ILE A 178 12.78 -8.14 -16.36
CA ILE A 178 12.94 -7.90 -17.80
C ILE A 178 12.36 -9.04 -18.65
N LYS A 179 12.12 -8.73 -19.92
CA LYS A 179 11.58 -9.71 -20.88
C LYS A 179 12.66 -10.74 -21.22
N LYS A 180 12.29 -12.01 -21.33
CA LYS A 180 13.19 -13.11 -21.74
C LYS A 180 13.81 -12.92 -23.13
N SER A 181 13.18 -12.11 -23.98
CA SER A 181 13.70 -11.75 -25.32
C SER A 181 14.71 -10.60 -25.30
N THR A 182 15.06 -10.05 -24.13
CA THR A 182 16.06 -8.98 -24.02
C THR A 182 17.43 -9.53 -24.38
N TYR A 183 18.16 -8.80 -25.24
CA TYR A 183 19.54 -9.12 -25.60
C TYR A 183 20.48 -8.65 -24.51
N VAL A 184 21.48 -9.49 -24.22
CA VAL A 184 22.62 -9.19 -23.37
C VAL A 184 23.89 -9.36 -24.20
N HIS A 185 24.81 -8.41 -24.11
CA HIS A 185 26.09 -8.45 -24.77
C HIS A 185 27.12 -9.07 -23.83
N LEU A 186 27.57 -10.28 -24.15
CA LEU A 186 28.62 -10.98 -23.42
C LEU A 186 30.01 -10.48 -23.81
N SER A 187 30.16 -10.07 -25.09
CA SER A 187 31.34 -9.41 -25.63
C SER A 187 30.94 -8.37 -26.68
N LYS A 188 31.91 -7.75 -27.37
CA LYS A 188 31.63 -6.83 -28.48
C LYS A 188 30.99 -7.51 -29.68
N GLU A 189 31.26 -8.79 -29.86
CA GLU A 189 30.82 -9.58 -31.03
C GLU A 189 29.69 -10.58 -30.69
N GLU A 190 29.54 -10.90 -29.40
CA GLU A 190 28.58 -11.90 -28.95
C GLU A 190 27.42 -11.28 -28.18
N SER A 191 26.24 -11.42 -28.72
CA SER A 191 24.99 -11.04 -28.05
C SER A 191 23.99 -12.19 -28.08
N VAL A 192 23.41 -12.49 -26.93
CA VAL A 192 22.44 -13.57 -26.79
C VAL A 192 21.20 -13.06 -26.07
N THR A 193 20.05 -13.70 -26.28
CA THR A 193 18.87 -13.40 -25.50
C THR A 193 18.92 -14.06 -24.12
N LEU A 194 18.25 -13.48 -23.14
CA LEU A 194 18.15 -14.07 -21.79
C LEU A 194 17.52 -15.48 -21.83
N ASN A 195 16.61 -15.73 -22.76
CA ASN A 195 16.02 -17.04 -22.95
C ASN A 195 17.03 -18.08 -23.49
N GLN A 196 18.03 -17.67 -24.24
CA GLN A 196 19.12 -18.57 -24.66
C GLN A 196 20.07 -18.87 -23.53
N LEU A 197 20.33 -17.89 -22.63
CA LEU A 197 21.18 -18.08 -21.45
C LEU A 197 20.55 -19.01 -20.41
N ALA A 198 19.28 -18.86 -20.14
CA ALA A 198 18.55 -19.68 -19.17
C ALA A 198 17.33 -20.33 -19.83
N SER A 199 17.60 -21.30 -20.71
CA SER A 199 16.62 -21.93 -21.59
C SER A 199 15.73 -22.98 -20.91
N HIS A 200 16.14 -23.51 -19.76
CA HIS A 200 15.41 -24.58 -19.06
C HIS A 200 15.52 -24.44 -17.53
N PRO A 201 14.60 -25.10 -16.77
CA PRO A 201 14.65 -25.14 -15.32
C PRO A 201 15.97 -25.66 -14.77
N GLY A 202 16.37 -25.13 -13.60
CA GLY A 202 17.63 -25.48 -12.92
C GLY A 202 18.78 -24.51 -13.19
N ILE A 203 18.65 -23.59 -14.15
CA ILE A 203 19.69 -22.60 -14.47
C ILE A 203 19.58 -21.37 -13.59
N SER A 204 20.71 -20.96 -13.03
CA SER A 204 20.85 -19.70 -12.29
C SER A 204 22.16 -19.03 -12.71
N ILE A 205 22.08 -17.85 -13.32
CA ILE A 205 23.21 -17.09 -13.87
C ILE A 205 23.17 -15.66 -13.34
N PHE A 206 24.33 -15.13 -12.97
CA PHE A 206 24.49 -13.72 -12.62
C PHE A 206 25.57 -13.09 -13.49
N LEU A 207 25.18 -12.08 -14.27
CA LEU A 207 26.07 -11.33 -15.14
C LEU A 207 26.29 -9.95 -14.55
N GLN A 208 27.55 -9.56 -14.39
CA GLN A 208 27.92 -8.25 -13.88
C GLN A 208 28.42 -7.34 -14.99
N GLY A 209 28.01 -6.07 -14.94
CA GLY A 209 28.55 -5.05 -15.82
C GLY A 209 28.28 -5.25 -17.30
N VAL A 210 27.13 -5.84 -17.66
CA VAL A 210 26.78 -6.13 -19.05
C VAL A 210 25.94 -5.03 -19.69
N ASN A 211 26.04 -4.88 -21.00
CA ASN A 211 25.14 -4.06 -21.79
C ASN A 211 23.91 -4.89 -22.17
N ILE A 212 22.75 -4.24 -22.10
CA ILE A 212 21.48 -4.82 -22.55
C ILE A 212 20.96 -4.04 -23.76
N THR A 213 20.20 -4.69 -24.62
CA THR A 213 19.68 -4.10 -25.88
C THR A 213 20.80 -3.77 -26.89
N LYS A 214 20.42 -3.33 -28.11
CA LYS A 214 21.38 -3.12 -29.22
C LYS A 214 22.22 -1.81 -29.12
N THR A 215 21.95 -0.96 -28.16
CA THR A 215 22.65 0.32 -27.99
C THR A 215 23.49 0.34 -26.73
N ALA A 216 24.72 0.84 -26.82
CA ALA A 216 25.59 1.06 -25.67
C ALA A 216 24.94 2.03 -24.67
N HIS A 217 25.16 1.81 -23.38
CA HIS A 217 24.60 2.62 -22.30
C HIS A 217 25.69 3.34 -21.50
N LYS A 218 25.29 4.44 -20.87
CA LYS A 218 26.14 5.22 -19.95
C LYS A 218 26.64 4.36 -18.76
N PHE A 219 25.78 3.46 -18.28
CA PHE A 219 26.07 2.57 -17.16
C PHE A 219 25.88 1.10 -17.58
N PRO A 220 26.81 0.22 -17.23
CA PRO A 220 26.61 -1.21 -17.35
C PRO A 220 25.63 -1.71 -16.29
N PHE A 221 24.93 -2.81 -16.59
CA PHE A 221 23.89 -3.37 -15.74
C PHE A 221 24.29 -4.75 -15.19
N ASN A 222 23.77 -5.10 -14.02
CA ASN A 222 23.80 -6.48 -13.57
C ASN A 222 22.49 -7.16 -13.97
N VAL A 223 22.61 -8.42 -14.38
CA VAL A 223 21.46 -9.24 -14.81
C VAL A 223 21.48 -10.56 -14.05
N ALA A 224 20.39 -10.87 -13.36
CA ALA A 224 20.16 -12.16 -12.75
C ALA A 224 19.15 -12.95 -13.57
N ALA A 225 19.51 -14.14 -14.02
CA ALA A 225 18.61 -15.10 -14.66
C ALA A 225 18.45 -16.29 -13.70
N HIS A 226 17.25 -16.49 -13.17
CA HIS A 226 16.93 -17.55 -12.22
C HIS A 226 15.73 -18.34 -12.68
N TYR A 227 15.96 -19.59 -13.05
CA TYR A 227 14.92 -20.51 -13.48
C TYR A 227 14.93 -21.74 -12.58
N PRO A 228 14.28 -21.69 -11.40
CA PRO A 228 14.23 -22.82 -10.49
C PRO A 228 13.48 -24.02 -11.11
N GLN A 229 13.76 -25.22 -10.62
CA GLN A 229 13.10 -26.44 -11.11
C GLN A 229 11.63 -26.48 -10.71
N GLU A 230 11.35 -26.09 -9.46
CA GLU A 230 10.00 -26.10 -8.90
C GLU A 230 9.80 -24.96 -7.89
N HIS A 231 8.58 -24.61 -7.64
CA HIS A 231 8.19 -23.70 -6.56
C HIS A 231 7.01 -24.32 -5.80
N HIS A 232 7.21 -24.58 -4.50
CA HIS A 232 6.24 -25.28 -3.65
C HIS A 232 5.76 -26.63 -4.24
N GLY A 233 6.67 -27.40 -4.85
CA GLY A 233 6.38 -28.71 -5.44
C GLY A 233 5.64 -28.65 -6.79
N LEU A 234 5.49 -27.48 -7.39
CA LEU A 234 4.91 -27.30 -8.69
C LEU A 234 5.98 -26.89 -9.72
N PRO A 235 5.96 -27.45 -10.93
CA PRO A 235 6.89 -27.07 -11.99
C PRO A 235 6.69 -25.61 -12.40
N ILE A 236 7.80 -24.88 -12.53
CA ILE A 236 7.77 -23.48 -12.96
C ILE A 236 7.77 -23.41 -14.48
N THR A 237 6.87 -22.62 -15.02
CA THR A 237 6.71 -22.43 -16.48
C THR A 237 7.58 -21.31 -17.03
N GLU A 238 8.10 -20.41 -16.18
CA GLU A 238 8.91 -19.27 -16.60
C GLU A 238 9.89 -18.83 -15.52
N GLY A 239 11.17 -18.67 -15.91
CA GLY A 239 12.21 -18.12 -15.05
C GLY A 239 12.04 -16.63 -14.78
N TRP A 240 12.72 -16.15 -13.74
CA TRP A 240 12.88 -14.73 -13.44
C TRP A 240 14.14 -14.20 -14.11
N PHE A 241 13.97 -13.18 -14.94
CA PHE A 241 15.03 -12.40 -15.53
C PHE A 241 14.98 -11.01 -14.94
N LEU A 242 16.02 -10.61 -14.22
CA LEU A 242 16.01 -9.41 -13.37
C LEU A 242 17.17 -8.49 -13.77
N LEU A 243 16.86 -7.23 -14.02
CA LEU A 243 17.82 -6.14 -14.12
C LEU A 243 18.01 -5.56 -12.73
N THR A 244 19.25 -5.49 -12.21
CA THR A 244 19.42 -5.20 -10.80
C THR A 244 20.71 -4.45 -10.50
N THR A 245 20.72 -3.72 -9.38
CA THR A 245 21.90 -3.15 -8.74
C THR A 245 22.43 -4.02 -7.59
N LEU A 246 21.70 -5.08 -7.24
CA LEU A 246 22.09 -5.97 -6.15
C LEU A 246 23.34 -6.78 -6.54
N PRO A 247 24.17 -7.16 -5.53
CA PRO A 247 25.51 -7.66 -5.80
C PRO A 247 25.56 -9.11 -6.32
N ASP A 248 24.51 -9.89 -6.09
CA ASP A 248 24.46 -11.30 -6.41
C ASP A 248 23.03 -11.80 -6.71
N ILE A 249 22.94 -13.03 -7.23
CA ILE A 249 21.67 -13.63 -7.63
C ILE A 249 20.72 -13.90 -6.46
N ASN A 250 21.24 -14.30 -5.30
CA ASN A 250 20.41 -14.64 -4.14
C ASN A 250 19.74 -13.37 -3.60
N SER A 251 20.52 -12.30 -3.46
CA SER A 251 20.02 -10.99 -3.07
C SER A 251 18.95 -10.48 -4.04
N ALA A 252 19.18 -10.62 -5.36
CA ALA A 252 18.22 -10.20 -6.38
C ALA A 252 16.91 -11.01 -6.33
N VAL A 253 17.02 -12.33 -6.22
CA VAL A 253 15.86 -13.24 -6.15
C VAL A 253 15.05 -13.01 -4.87
N GLN A 254 15.73 -12.90 -3.72
CA GLN A 254 15.08 -12.64 -2.45
C GLN A 254 14.36 -11.29 -2.44
N ALA A 255 15.00 -10.23 -2.90
CA ALA A 255 14.37 -8.91 -3.01
C ALA A 255 13.16 -8.98 -3.93
N TYR A 256 13.31 -9.53 -5.14
CA TYR A 256 12.23 -9.60 -6.12
C TYR A 256 11.03 -10.43 -5.63
N ALA A 257 11.26 -11.50 -4.88
CA ALA A 257 10.19 -12.31 -4.30
C ALA A 257 9.26 -11.47 -3.39
N THR A 258 9.81 -10.45 -2.72
CA THR A 258 8.99 -9.57 -1.85
C THR A 258 8.07 -8.63 -2.64
N ARG A 259 8.31 -8.41 -3.94
CA ARG A 259 7.45 -7.59 -4.80
C ARG A 259 6.00 -8.05 -4.79
N PHE A 260 5.76 -9.35 -4.68
CA PHE A 260 4.41 -9.91 -4.66
C PHE A 260 3.51 -9.32 -3.56
N GLN A 261 4.09 -8.72 -2.52
CA GLN A 261 3.33 -8.08 -1.45
C GLN A 261 2.47 -6.90 -1.92
N ILE A 262 2.84 -6.23 -3.03
CA ILE A 262 2.01 -5.16 -3.59
C ILE A 262 0.74 -5.72 -4.25
N GLU A 263 0.81 -6.90 -4.85
CA GLU A 263 -0.37 -7.59 -5.41
C GLU A 263 -1.32 -8.04 -4.29
N GLU A 264 -0.78 -8.55 -3.17
CA GLU A 264 -1.56 -8.87 -1.98
C GLU A 264 -2.23 -7.62 -1.39
N MET A 265 -1.53 -6.50 -1.34
CA MET A 265 -2.11 -5.22 -0.94
C MET A 265 -3.27 -4.83 -1.86
N PHE A 266 -3.10 -4.90 -3.19
CA PHE A 266 -4.20 -4.62 -4.12
C PHE A 266 -5.39 -5.55 -3.92
N ARG A 267 -5.15 -6.82 -3.59
CA ARG A 267 -6.21 -7.77 -3.24
C ARG A 267 -6.96 -7.33 -1.97
N ASP A 268 -6.24 -6.89 -0.94
CA ASP A 268 -6.83 -6.37 0.30
C ASP A 268 -7.65 -5.08 0.06
N TYR A 269 -7.22 -4.21 -0.86
CA TYR A 269 -7.97 -3.00 -1.22
C TYR A 269 -9.21 -3.30 -2.06
N LYS A 270 -9.17 -4.32 -2.89
CA LYS A 270 -10.26 -4.76 -3.76
C LYS A 270 -11.20 -5.76 -3.05
N SER A 271 -11.39 -6.92 -3.66
CA SER A 271 -12.46 -7.89 -3.36
C SER A 271 -12.37 -8.48 -1.95
N TYR A 272 -11.18 -8.61 -1.38
CA TYR A 272 -10.95 -9.31 -0.11
C TYR A 272 -10.89 -8.38 1.12
N GLY A 273 -10.99 -7.08 0.92
CA GLY A 273 -10.88 -6.12 2.02
C GLY A 273 -11.88 -4.97 1.89
N PHE A 274 -11.43 -3.85 1.30
CA PHE A 274 -12.23 -2.62 1.27
C PHE A 274 -13.22 -2.53 0.11
N ASN A 275 -13.19 -3.44 -0.86
CA ASN A 275 -14.00 -3.38 -2.10
C ASN A 275 -13.88 -2.02 -2.83
N LEU A 276 -12.65 -1.51 -2.97
CA LEU A 276 -12.37 -0.24 -3.64
C LEU A 276 -12.96 -0.18 -5.06
N GLU A 277 -13.12 -1.32 -5.72
CA GLU A 277 -13.71 -1.45 -7.05
C GLU A 277 -15.17 -0.96 -7.13
N LEU A 278 -15.86 -0.86 -6.00
CA LEU A 278 -17.24 -0.37 -5.92
C LEU A 278 -17.31 1.16 -5.81
N THR A 279 -16.18 1.85 -5.64
CA THR A 279 -16.17 3.32 -5.55
C THR A 279 -16.58 3.94 -6.88
N GLN A 280 -17.26 5.09 -6.78
CA GLN A 280 -17.61 5.95 -7.92
C GLN A 280 -16.90 7.32 -7.83
N LEU A 281 -16.05 7.50 -6.81
CA LEU A 281 -15.33 8.74 -6.57
C LEU A 281 -14.25 8.96 -7.64
N THR A 282 -14.03 10.21 -8.03
CA THR A 282 -13.06 10.62 -9.06
C THR A 282 -12.22 11.79 -8.56
N GLY A 283 -11.13 12.10 -9.25
CA GLY A 283 -10.30 13.27 -9.00
C GLY A 283 -9.80 13.37 -7.56
N SER A 284 -9.89 14.54 -6.97
CA SER A 284 -9.44 14.82 -5.60
C SER A 284 -10.13 13.97 -4.55
N ARG A 285 -11.43 13.73 -4.69
CA ARG A 285 -12.19 12.87 -3.75
C ARG A 285 -11.71 11.42 -3.78
N PHE A 286 -11.32 10.89 -4.94
CA PHE A 286 -10.72 9.57 -5.02
C PHE A 286 -9.37 9.54 -4.28
N ASN A 287 -8.52 10.53 -4.47
CA ASN A 287 -7.24 10.62 -3.79
C ASN A 287 -7.39 10.71 -2.26
N ALA A 288 -8.32 11.53 -1.78
CA ALA A 288 -8.64 11.63 -0.35
C ALA A 288 -9.21 10.30 0.20
N TRP A 289 -10.05 9.61 -0.58
CA TRP A 289 -10.58 8.31 -0.24
C TRP A 289 -9.49 7.23 -0.17
N PHE A 290 -8.61 7.19 -1.16
CA PHE A 290 -7.48 6.26 -1.15
C PHE A 290 -6.50 6.55 -0.01
N LEU A 291 -6.29 7.83 0.35
CA LEU A 291 -5.56 8.24 1.55
C LEU A 291 -6.22 7.67 2.81
N LEU A 292 -7.53 7.84 2.97
CA LEU A 292 -8.25 7.32 4.13
C LEU A 292 -8.08 5.80 4.27
N LEU A 293 -8.21 5.07 3.16
CA LEU A 293 -7.98 3.62 3.13
C LEU A 293 -6.53 3.27 3.47
N THR A 294 -5.56 4.06 3.00
CA THR A 294 -4.14 3.88 3.31
C THR A 294 -3.87 4.07 4.79
N LEU A 295 -4.44 5.07 5.42
CA LEU A 295 -4.33 5.31 6.86
C LEU A 295 -4.91 4.14 7.68
N VAL A 296 -6.08 3.64 7.30
CA VAL A 296 -6.68 2.46 7.95
C VAL A 296 -5.82 1.22 7.74
N TYR A 297 -5.42 0.94 6.49
CA TYR A 297 -4.64 -0.23 6.14
C TYR A 297 -3.28 -0.26 6.84
N SER A 298 -2.56 0.85 6.80
CA SER A 298 -1.26 0.97 7.48
C SER A 298 -1.39 0.80 8.99
N SER A 299 -2.42 1.38 9.61
CA SER A 299 -2.72 1.17 11.03
C SER A 299 -2.98 -0.31 11.36
N VAL A 300 -3.76 -1.00 10.52
CA VAL A 300 -4.03 -2.44 10.66
C VAL A 300 -2.75 -3.27 10.54
N VAL A 301 -1.94 -3.02 9.53
CA VAL A 301 -0.67 -3.74 9.29
C VAL A 301 0.31 -3.49 10.43
N LEU A 302 0.53 -2.25 10.81
CA LEU A 302 1.49 -1.89 11.87
C LEU A 302 1.06 -2.43 13.24
N ASN A 303 -0.23 -2.41 13.57
CA ASN A 303 -0.72 -3.02 14.80
C ASN A 303 -0.52 -4.55 14.80
N SER A 304 -0.70 -5.22 13.67
CA SER A 304 -0.49 -6.67 13.60
C SER A 304 0.97 -7.08 13.82
N VAL A 305 1.92 -6.25 13.38
CA VAL A 305 3.37 -6.46 13.62
C VAL A 305 3.72 -6.34 15.10
N CYS A 306 3.06 -5.45 15.81
CA CYS A 306 3.28 -5.26 17.26
C CYS A 306 2.66 -6.38 18.10
N LEU A 307 1.82 -7.26 17.51
CA LEU A 307 1.21 -8.36 18.25
C LEU A 307 2.23 -9.50 18.45
N PRO A 308 2.39 -10.00 19.69
CA PRO A 308 3.18 -11.20 19.92
C PRO A 308 2.64 -12.38 19.12
N ASN A 309 3.52 -13.19 18.51
CA ASN A 309 3.14 -14.39 17.75
C ASN A 309 2.26 -15.36 18.57
N SER A 310 2.46 -15.39 19.88
CA SER A 310 1.62 -16.16 20.80
C SER A 310 0.15 -15.77 20.79
N HIS A 311 -0.19 -14.51 20.42
CA HIS A 311 -1.55 -14.02 20.40
C HIS A 311 -2.29 -14.34 19.09
N HIS A 312 -1.59 -14.67 18.02
CA HIS A 312 -2.20 -14.97 16.72
C HIS A 312 -3.24 -16.10 16.80
N LYS A 313 -2.96 -17.14 17.60
CA LYS A 313 -3.87 -18.27 17.83
C LYS A 313 -5.19 -17.90 18.52
N TYR A 314 -5.22 -16.81 19.29
CA TYR A 314 -6.42 -16.31 19.94
C TYR A 314 -7.29 -15.44 19.05
N LEU A 315 -6.66 -14.80 18.05
CA LEU A 315 -7.35 -13.90 17.13
C LEU A 315 -7.95 -14.65 15.94
N ALA A 316 -7.28 -15.71 15.48
CA ALA A 316 -7.75 -16.47 14.33
C ALA A 316 -7.57 -17.97 14.54
N ARG A 317 -8.54 -18.77 14.06
CA ARG A 317 -8.42 -20.22 14.02
C ARG A 317 -7.34 -20.60 12.99
N ILE A 318 -6.25 -21.21 13.46
CA ILE A 318 -5.20 -21.76 12.61
C ILE A 318 -5.46 -23.27 12.47
N PRO A 319 -5.76 -23.81 11.28
CA PRO A 319 -5.92 -25.24 11.07
C PRO A 319 -4.66 -26.01 11.47
N GLU A 320 -4.83 -27.22 12.02
CA GLU A 320 -3.70 -28.05 12.52
C GLU A 320 -2.64 -28.35 11.47
N SER A 321 -3.05 -28.58 10.21
CA SER A 321 -2.16 -28.79 9.06
C SER A 321 -1.31 -27.58 8.69
N GLN A 322 -1.53 -26.41 9.33
CA GLN A 322 -0.91 -25.13 8.96
C GLN A 322 -0.17 -24.48 10.12
N ARG A 323 0.07 -25.22 11.23
CA ARG A 323 0.73 -24.69 12.44
C ARG A 323 2.15 -24.14 12.18
N GLN A 324 2.84 -24.56 11.13
CA GLN A 324 4.15 -24.04 10.73
C GLN A 324 4.07 -22.75 9.92
N TYR A 325 2.96 -22.48 9.21
CA TYR A 325 2.78 -21.30 8.37
C TYR A 325 1.39 -20.72 8.59
N SER A 326 1.31 -19.53 9.16
CA SER A 326 0.04 -18.83 9.30
C SER A 326 -0.47 -18.44 7.91
N ARG A 327 -1.59 -19.02 7.47
CA ARG A 327 -2.31 -18.56 6.27
C ARG A 327 -3.19 -17.35 6.53
N VAL A 328 -3.30 -16.93 7.77
CA VAL A 328 -4.03 -15.71 8.11
C VAL A 328 -3.15 -14.52 7.79
N SER A 329 -3.63 -13.66 6.92
CA SER A 329 -2.85 -12.49 6.51
C SER A 329 -2.67 -11.51 7.68
N MET A 330 -1.56 -10.76 7.69
CA MET A 330 -1.31 -9.71 8.69
C MET A 330 -2.44 -8.66 8.69
N SER A 331 -3.01 -8.36 7.53
CA SER A 331 -4.20 -7.51 7.42
C SER A 331 -5.40 -8.10 8.15
N THR A 332 -5.66 -9.41 8.01
CA THR A 332 -6.75 -10.09 8.73
C THR A 332 -6.51 -10.12 10.23
N LEU A 333 -5.29 -10.45 10.66
CA LEU A 333 -4.91 -10.45 12.09
C LEU A 333 -5.06 -9.06 12.70
N GLY A 334 -4.59 -8.02 12.01
CA GLY A 334 -4.73 -6.66 12.48
C GLY A 334 -6.19 -6.19 12.57
N LYS A 335 -7.06 -6.58 11.62
CA LYS A 335 -8.51 -6.32 11.72
C LYS A 335 -9.14 -7.02 12.92
N LEU A 336 -8.81 -8.30 13.14
CA LEU A 336 -9.30 -9.05 14.29
C LEU A 336 -8.81 -8.45 15.61
N ALA A 337 -7.57 -7.99 15.67
CA ALA A 337 -7.03 -7.29 16.82
C ALA A 337 -7.77 -5.98 17.09
N LEU A 338 -8.04 -5.19 16.06
CA LEU A 338 -8.85 -3.96 16.20
C LEU A 338 -10.26 -4.27 16.71
N LEU A 339 -10.90 -5.34 16.23
CA LEU A 339 -12.20 -5.78 16.69
C LEU A 339 -12.19 -6.23 18.15
N SER A 340 -11.19 -7.00 18.57
CA SER A 340 -11.06 -7.50 19.95
C SER A 340 -10.79 -6.39 20.97
N HIS A 341 -10.17 -5.29 20.57
CA HIS A 341 -9.88 -4.11 21.39
C HIS A 341 -10.83 -2.95 21.13
N PHE A 342 -11.92 -3.16 20.39
CA PHE A 342 -12.87 -2.10 20.08
C PHE A 342 -13.64 -1.68 21.35
N ASP A 343 -13.31 -0.51 21.87
CA ASP A 343 -14.04 0.09 22.97
C ASP A 343 -15.31 0.77 22.45
N TRP A 344 -16.44 0.11 22.62
CA TRP A 344 -17.76 0.64 22.26
C TRP A 344 -18.12 1.90 23.05
N HIS A 345 -17.53 2.12 24.22
CA HIS A 345 -17.74 3.33 25.02
C HIS A 345 -17.10 4.58 24.40
N PHE A 346 -16.15 4.41 23.50
CA PHE A 346 -15.51 5.52 22.80
C PHE A 346 -16.48 6.26 21.85
N VAL A 347 -17.40 5.56 21.19
CA VAL A 347 -18.34 6.14 20.23
C VAL A 347 -19.26 7.20 20.88
N PRO A 348 -19.91 6.97 22.04
CA PRO A 348 -20.67 8.00 22.73
C PRO A 348 -19.85 9.24 23.09
N SER A 349 -18.58 9.06 23.50
CA SER A 349 -17.67 10.17 23.78
C SER A 349 -17.41 11.04 22.55
N LEU A 350 -17.15 10.42 21.39
CA LEU A 350 -16.96 11.14 20.12
C LEU A 350 -18.22 11.87 19.68
N ILE A 351 -19.38 11.23 19.79
CA ILE A 351 -20.67 11.86 19.47
C ILE A 351 -20.90 13.08 20.38
N SER A 352 -20.66 12.95 21.67
CA SER A 352 -20.77 14.05 22.62
C SER A 352 -19.85 15.22 22.26
N ARG A 353 -18.60 14.93 21.87
CA ARG A 353 -17.64 15.95 21.41
C ARG A 353 -18.15 16.62 20.11
N TYR A 354 -18.66 15.85 19.17
CA TYR A 354 -19.22 16.35 17.91
C TYR A 354 -20.40 17.31 18.15
N ILE A 355 -21.32 16.95 19.05
CA ILE A 355 -22.48 17.78 19.42
C ILE A 355 -22.00 19.08 20.09
N ARG A 356 -21.05 19.02 21.01
CA ARG A 356 -20.49 20.20 21.71
C ARG A 356 -19.89 21.23 20.76
N ILE A 357 -19.19 20.79 19.72
CA ILE A 357 -18.60 21.68 18.73
C ILE A 357 -19.68 22.36 17.89
N ASN A 358 -20.81 21.68 17.63
CA ASN A 358 -21.90 22.17 16.82
C ASN A 358 -23.11 22.63 17.68
N ARG A 359 -22.87 23.37 18.75
CA ARG A 359 -23.87 23.76 19.76
C ARG A 359 -25.14 24.41 19.17
N HIS A 360 -25.01 25.14 18.08
CA HIS A 360 -26.16 25.80 17.41
C HIS A 360 -27.18 24.80 16.80
N LYS A 361 -26.86 23.50 16.80
CA LYS A 361 -27.74 22.41 16.33
C LYS A 361 -28.08 21.40 17.41
N ILE A 362 -27.89 21.75 18.69
CA ILE A 362 -28.01 20.80 19.79
C ILE A 362 -29.42 20.18 19.86
N ASP A 363 -30.47 20.98 19.68
CA ASP A 363 -31.86 20.50 19.71
C ASP A 363 -32.12 19.48 18.60
N PHE A 364 -31.62 19.75 17.38
CA PHE A 364 -31.71 18.85 16.26
C PHE A 364 -30.97 17.52 16.54
N TYR A 365 -29.79 17.57 17.09
CA TYR A 365 -29.02 16.37 17.41
C TYR A 365 -29.66 15.56 18.55
N THR A 366 -30.18 16.23 19.57
CA THR A 366 -30.88 15.58 20.69
C THR A 366 -32.16 14.90 20.22
N HIS A 367 -32.94 15.56 19.34
CA HIS A 367 -34.12 14.96 18.73
C HIS A 367 -33.78 13.69 17.95
N ASN A 368 -32.75 13.73 17.13
CA ASN A 368 -32.33 12.56 16.34
C ASN A 368 -31.76 11.44 17.23
N LEU A 369 -30.97 11.74 18.27
CA LEU A 369 -30.50 10.73 19.23
C LEU A 369 -31.67 10.03 19.92
N ASN A 370 -32.68 10.77 20.35
CA ASN A 370 -33.88 10.20 20.97
C ASN A 370 -34.65 9.29 20.00
N ALA A 371 -34.69 9.62 18.72
CA ALA A 371 -35.25 8.75 17.67
C ALA A 371 -34.45 7.46 17.46
N TYR A 372 -33.12 7.48 17.69
CA TYR A 372 -32.24 6.32 17.61
C TYR A 372 -32.23 5.46 18.89
N ASN A 373 -32.53 6.04 20.04
CA ASN A 373 -32.43 5.38 21.33
C ASN A 373 -33.26 4.07 21.45
N PRO A 374 -34.46 3.93 20.84
CA PRO A 374 -35.21 2.69 20.88
C PRO A 374 -34.49 1.51 20.18
N TYR A 375 -33.55 1.79 19.28
CA TYR A 375 -32.81 0.76 18.53
C TYR A 375 -31.52 0.34 19.22
N PHE A 376 -30.93 1.20 20.08
CA PHE A 376 -29.70 0.91 20.79
C PHE A 376 -29.90 0.21 22.13
N VAL A 377 -31.11 0.21 22.67
CA VAL A 377 -31.46 -0.41 23.98
C VAL A 377 -31.82 -1.90 23.85
N ARG A 378 -31.78 -2.46 22.63
CA ARG A 378 -32.15 -3.86 22.37
C ARG A 378 -30.98 -4.76 21.94
N VAL A 379 -29.73 -4.39 22.25
CA VAL A 379 -28.58 -5.27 22.04
C VAL A 379 -27.91 -5.56 23.39
#